data_fff108f20dddb2283a26284090bf715a
#
_entry.id   fff108f20dddb2283a26284090bf715a
#
_cell.length_a   1.000
_cell.length_b   1.000
_cell.length_c   1.000
_cell.angle_alpha   90.00
_cell.angle_beta   90.00
_cell.angle_gamma   90.00
#
_symmetry.space_group_name_H-M   'P 1'
#
loop_
_entity.id
_entity.type
_entity.pdbx_description
1 polymer ?
#
loop_
_entity_poly.entity_id
_entity_poly.type
_entity_poly.pdbx_seq_one_letter_code
_entity_poly.pdbx_strand_id
1 'polypeptide(L)'
;MRCYRAAMHRPAGIIDADLLLLAYRSGIFPMSDARDDPEVFWVEPKRRAILPLDHFHLSHSLARTLRRGSFTVTCNAAFAEVMQACAGPRRDGDDTWISQRIEASYRNLHSAGHAHSIECWRDGQLVGGLYGVGFDAVFCGESMFSRATDASKVALAWLVAAMRRGGMRLLDCQFITPHLASLGAIEITQNRYLKLLRAAQRPALDGADGAGAGLAVAAGDGEALALPGAYGALLGDAAAAGSSSSPGNFIAQSLTQTS
;
A
#
# COMPACT_ATOMS: atom_id res chain seq x y z
N MET A 1 13.67 14.79 -10.53
CA MET A 1 12.22 14.84 -10.34
C MET A 1 11.64 15.75 -11.40
N ARG A 2 10.77 15.28 -12.26
CA ARG A 2 9.99 16.16 -13.15
C ARG A 2 8.66 16.43 -12.47
N CYS A 3 8.37 17.71 -12.20
CA CYS A 3 7.07 18.16 -11.70
C CYS A 3 6.36 18.89 -12.85
N TYR A 4 5.17 18.47 -13.17
CA TYR A 4 4.32 19.13 -14.14
C TYR A 4 3.26 19.93 -13.39
N ARG A 5 3.38 21.27 -13.38
CA ARG A 5 2.26 22.15 -13.01
C ARG A 5 1.36 22.31 -14.22
N ALA A 6 0.20 21.69 -14.20
CA ALA A 6 -0.84 21.97 -15.17
C ALA A 6 -1.62 23.20 -14.70
N ALA A 7 -1.34 24.35 -15.31
CA ALA A 7 -2.13 25.57 -15.13
C ALA A 7 -3.46 25.41 -15.88
N MET A 8 -4.45 24.83 -15.23
CA MET A 8 -5.84 24.93 -15.63
C MET A 8 -6.62 25.61 -14.52
N HIS A 9 -6.97 26.88 -14.72
CA HIS A 9 -7.92 27.62 -13.89
C HIS A 9 -9.33 27.04 -14.08
N ARG A 10 -9.60 25.95 -13.36
CA ARG A 10 -10.95 25.50 -13.03
C ARG A 10 -11.08 25.54 -11.52
N PRO A 11 -12.26 25.89 -10.93
CA PRO A 11 -12.44 25.76 -9.50
C PRO A 11 -12.05 24.36 -9.08
N ALA A 12 -11.32 24.25 -7.96
CA ALA A 12 -10.65 23.06 -7.48
C ALA A 12 -11.64 21.93 -7.13
N GLY A 13 -12.19 21.29 -8.16
CA GLY A 13 -12.99 20.08 -8.02
C GLY A 13 -12.12 18.87 -7.68
N ILE A 14 -12.73 17.80 -7.19
CA ILE A 14 -12.06 16.49 -7.01
C ILE A 14 -11.39 16.06 -8.32
N ILE A 15 -10.27 15.36 -8.21
CA ILE A 15 -9.63 14.74 -9.36
C ILE A 15 -10.49 13.53 -9.77
N ASP A 16 -10.78 13.43 -11.05
CA ASP A 16 -11.52 12.31 -11.59
C ASP A 16 -10.85 10.97 -11.29
N ALA A 17 -11.62 9.94 -10.95
CA ALA A 17 -11.09 8.63 -10.56
C ALA A 17 -10.34 7.96 -11.70
N ASP A 18 -10.84 8.03 -12.93
CA ASP A 18 -10.19 7.43 -14.09
C ASP A 18 -8.87 8.14 -14.42
N LEU A 19 -8.84 9.48 -14.23
CA LEU A 19 -7.61 10.26 -14.39
C LEU A 19 -6.57 9.88 -13.34
N LEU A 20 -6.96 9.68 -12.08
CA LEU A 20 -6.07 9.19 -11.03
C LEU A 20 -5.52 7.82 -11.37
N LEU A 21 -6.37 6.88 -11.75
CA LEU A 21 -5.95 5.53 -12.14
C LEU A 21 -5.02 5.54 -13.34
N LEU A 22 -5.31 6.36 -14.36
CA LEU A 22 -4.45 6.52 -15.52
C LEU A 22 -3.05 7.04 -15.14
N ALA A 23 -2.99 8.00 -14.22
CA ALA A 23 -1.73 8.52 -13.70
C ALA A 23 -0.94 7.42 -12.97
N TYR A 24 -1.56 6.68 -12.05
CA TYR A 24 -0.93 5.56 -11.34
C TYR A 24 -0.45 4.47 -12.29
N ARG A 25 -1.25 4.09 -13.27
CA ARG A 25 -0.88 3.14 -14.34
C ARG A 25 0.32 3.60 -15.17
N SER A 26 0.55 4.91 -15.22
CA SER A 26 1.69 5.54 -15.89
C SER A 26 2.90 5.77 -14.97
N GLY A 27 2.79 5.43 -13.69
CA GLY A 27 3.86 5.62 -12.69
C GLY A 27 3.93 7.03 -12.11
N ILE A 28 2.86 7.82 -12.25
CA ILE A 28 2.73 9.21 -11.81
C ILE A 28 1.70 9.27 -10.67
N PHE A 29 1.91 10.17 -9.71
CA PHE A 29 0.98 10.36 -8.59
C PHE A 29 0.86 11.84 -8.20
N PRO A 30 -0.27 12.25 -7.57
CA PRO A 30 -0.50 13.64 -7.21
C PRO A 30 0.11 13.96 -5.84
N MET A 31 0.56 15.21 -5.69
CA MET A 31 0.94 15.83 -4.41
C MET A 31 0.48 17.28 -4.37
N SER A 32 0.37 17.84 -3.18
CA SER A 32 0.17 19.27 -2.93
C SER A 32 1.26 19.79 -1.99
N ASP A 33 1.48 21.11 -1.99
CA ASP A 33 2.49 21.73 -1.14
C ASP A 33 2.01 21.87 0.32
N ALA A 34 0.69 21.97 0.56
CA ALA A 34 0.10 22.12 1.89
C ALA A 34 -1.31 21.53 1.97
N ARG A 35 -1.83 21.42 3.22
CA ARG A 35 -3.19 20.93 3.50
C ARG A 35 -4.28 21.72 2.79
N ASP A 36 -4.16 23.03 2.76
CA ASP A 36 -5.16 23.95 2.22
C ASP A 36 -4.85 24.39 0.78
N ASP A 37 -3.81 23.82 0.16
CA ASP A 37 -3.46 24.14 -1.21
C ASP A 37 -4.50 23.53 -2.17
N PRO A 38 -5.21 24.35 -2.96
CA PRO A 38 -6.14 23.86 -3.96
C PRO A 38 -5.44 23.27 -5.19
N GLU A 39 -4.15 23.57 -5.39
CA GLU A 39 -3.37 23.07 -6.51
C GLU A 39 -2.79 21.68 -6.21
N VAL A 40 -2.74 20.88 -7.26
CA VAL A 40 -2.13 19.56 -7.25
C VAL A 40 -1.11 19.49 -8.37
N PHE A 41 0.08 19.03 -8.05
CA PHE A 41 1.11 18.76 -9.04
C PHE A 41 1.34 17.25 -9.17
N TRP A 42 1.70 16.82 -10.36
CA TRP A 42 1.96 15.43 -10.68
C TRP A 42 3.45 15.12 -10.56
N VAL A 43 3.76 14.06 -9.84
CA VAL A 43 5.13 13.67 -9.51
C VAL A 43 5.52 12.42 -10.29
N GLU A 44 6.66 12.51 -10.98
CA GLU A 44 7.31 11.41 -11.68
C GLU A 44 8.75 11.26 -11.16
N PRO A 45 8.99 10.41 -10.14
CA PRO A 45 10.32 10.28 -9.54
C PRO A 45 11.31 9.58 -10.46
N LYS A 46 12.57 10.05 -10.49
CA LYS A 46 13.69 9.35 -11.16
C LYS A 46 14.12 8.09 -10.42
N ARG A 47 13.92 8.06 -9.11
CA ARG A 47 14.16 6.94 -8.21
C ARG A 47 12.85 6.59 -7.54
N ARG A 48 12.52 5.31 -7.47
CA ARG A 48 11.26 4.82 -6.88
C ARG A 48 11.53 3.80 -5.80
N ALA A 49 10.90 3.95 -4.65
CA ALA A 49 10.92 2.94 -3.62
C ALA A 49 9.86 1.89 -3.90
N ILE A 50 10.23 0.62 -3.80
CA ILE A 50 9.32 -0.52 -3.80
C ILE A 50 9.61 -1.39 -2.60
N LEU A 51 8.61 -2.13 -2.14
CA LEU A 51 8.81 -3.18 -1.14
C LEU A 51 8.59 -4.53 -1.83
N PRO A 52 9.68 -5.28 -2.12
CA PRO A 52 9.56 -6.62 -2.67
C PRO A 52 8.82 -7.51 -1.68
N LEU A 53 7.71 -8.11 -2.13
CA LEU A 53 6.82 -8.85 -1.22
C LEU A 53 7.55 -10.03 -0.54
N ASP A 54 8.48 -10.69 -1.25
CA ASP A 54 9.25 -11.83 -0.73
C ASP A 54 10.39 -11.43 0.21
N HIS A 55 10.72 -10.13 0.27
CA HIS A 55 11.80 -9.61 1.09
C HIS A 55 11.31 -8.70 2.23
N PHE A 56 10.02 -8.81 2.61
CA PHE A 56 9.53 -8.10 3.77
C PHE A 56 10.29 -8.52 5.03
N HIS A 57 10.99 -7.57 5.65
CA HIS A 57 11.78 -7.84 6.84
C HIS A 57 10.90 -7.87 8.09
N LEU A 58 10.58 -9.07 8.54
CA LEU A 58 9.84 -9.30 9.78
C LEU A 58 10.81 -9.42 10.97
N SER A 59 11.05 -8.32 11.67
CA SER A 59 11.88 -8.33 12.88
C SER A 59 11.31 -9.22 13.99
N HIS A 60 12.16 -9.73 14.89
CA HIS A 60 11.71 -10.53 16.03
C HIS A 60 10.70 -9.81 16.93
N SER A 61 10.84 -8.48 17.11
CA SER A 61 9.90 -7.68 17.89
C SER A 61 8.54 -7.59 17.20
N LEU A 62 8.52 -7.33 15.88
CA LEU A 62 7.27 -7.25 15.10
C LEU A 62 6.57 -8.61 15.04
N ALA A 63 7.32 -9.69 14.84
CA ALA A 63 6.77 -11.05 14.88
C ALA A 63 6.12 -11.37 16.23
N ARG A 64 6.72 -10.92 17.35
CA ARG A 64 6.14 -11.06 18.68
C ARG A 64 4.86 -10.26 18.83
N THR A 65 4.82 -9.01 18.33
CA THR A 65 3.62 -8.15 18.37
C THR A 65 2.48 -8.79 17.58
N LEU A 66 2.75 -9.34 16.40
CA LEU A 66 1.76 -10.06 15.58
C LEU A 66 1.23 -11.30 16.33
N ARG A 67 2.11 -12.17 16.85
CA ARG A 67 1.70 -13.39 17.57
C ARG A 67 0.89 -13.12 18.82
N ARG A 68 1.15 -12.01 19.51
CA ARG A 68 0.36 -11.61 20.70
C ARG A 68 -1.04 -11.14 20.37
N GLY A 69 -1.35 -10.86 19.10
CA GLY A 69 -2.64 -10.31 18.71
C GLY A 69 -2.94 -8.96 19.37
N SER A 70 -1.90 -8.12 19.54
CA SER A 70 -2.03 -6.83 20.27
C SER A 70 -2.92 -5.82 19.56
N PHE A 71 -3.32 -6.09 18.33
CA PHE A 71 -4.20 -5.27 17.52
C PHE A 71 -5.24 -6.14 16.82
N THR A 72 -6.48 -5.64 16.75
CA THR A 72 -7.44 -6.08 15.73
C THR A 72 -7.09 -5.37 14.43
N VAL A 73 -7.06 -6.11 13.34
CA VAL A 73 -6.76 -5.54 12.02
C VAL A 73 -7.98 -5.68 11.13
N THR A 74 -8.29 -4.66 10.35
CA THR A 74 -9.40 -4.63 9.39
C THR A 74 -8.94 -4.10 8.03
N CYS A 75 -9.78 -4.28 7.02
CA CYS A 75 -9.57 -3.74 5.69
C CYS A 75 -10.82 -2.95 5.29
N ASN A 76 -10.65 -1.70 4.87
CA ASN A 76 -11.73 -0.79 4.42
C ASN A 76 -12.82 -0.48 5.46
N ALA A 77 -12.57 -0.72 6.74
CA ALA A 77 -13.56 -0.46 7.79
C ALA A 77 -13.67 1.04 8.13
N ALA A 78 -12.57 1.82 7.96
CA ALA A 78 -12.50 3.22 8.35
C ALA A 78 -11.58 4.03 7.42
N PHE A 79 -11.74 3.90 6.12
CA PHE A 79 -10.89 4.57 5.12
C PHE A 79 -10.78 6.08 5.34
N ALA A 80 -11.91 6.75 5.60
CA ALA A 80 -11.93 8.19 5.82
C ALA A 80 -11.12 8.61 7.06
N GLU A 81 -11.22 7.83 8.14
CA GLU A 81 -10.49 8.08 9.39
C GLU A 81 -8.98 7.84 9.23
N VAL A 82 -8.60 6.81 8.45
CA VAL A 82 -7.19 6.55 8.08
C VAL A 82 -6.64 7.72 7.27
N MET A 83 -7.38 8.21 6.26
CA MET A 83 -6.98 9.38 5.46
C MET A 83 -6.76 10.62 6.34
N GLN A 84 -7.71 10.93 7.23
CA GLN A 84 -7.59 12.06 8.16
C GLN A 84 -6.39 11.91 9.10
N ALA A 85 -6.16 10.70 9.62
CA ALA A 85 -5.02 10.43 10.49
C ALA A 85 -3.67 10.56 9.75
N CYS A 86 -3.60 10.17 8.47
CA CYS A 86 -2.42 10.33 7.62
C CYS A 86 -2.17 11.79 7.23
N ALA A 87 -3.23 12.60 7.09
CA ALA A 87 -3.16 14.02 6.79
C ALA A 87 -2.93 14.90 8.03
N GLY A 88 -3.02 14.32 9.22
CA GLY A 88 -2.82 15.04 10.49
C GLY A 88 -1.35 15.39 10.78
N PRO A 89 -1.10 16.20 11.83
CA PRO A 89 0.23 16.59 12.23
C PRO A 89 1.15 15.40 12.48
N ARG A 90 2.39 15.50 12.05
CA ARG A 90 3.46 14.51 12.27
C ARG A 90 4.42 15.02 13.33
N ARG A 91 5.21 14.11 13.94
CA ARG A 91 6.23 14.49 14.92
C ARG A 91 7.30 15.45 14.35
N ASP A 92 7.51 15.39 13.04
CA ASP A 92 8.56 16.16 12.34
C ASP A 92 8.03 17.40 11.62
N GLY A 93 6.77 17.81 11.87
CA GLY A 93 6.15 19.01 11.29
C GLY A 93 4.65 18.87 11.04
N ASP A 94 4.01 20.02 10.87
CA ASP A 94 2.56 20.11 10.58
C ASP A 94 2.25 20.02 9.09
N ASP A 95 3.26 20.07 8.23
CA ASP A 95 3.09 20.06 6.77
C ASP A 95 2.71 18.67 6.25
N THR A 96 1.67 18.65 5.44
CA THR A 96 1.21 17.44 4.74
C THR A 96 0.98 17.72 3.26
N TRP A 97 1.39 16.77 2.42
CA TRP A 97 1.10 16.79 0.99
C TRP A 97 -0.34 16.36 0.67
N ILE A 98 -1.06 15.84 1.67
CA ILE A 98 -2.46 15.39 1.52
C ILE A 98 -3.37 16.61 1.69
N SER A 99 -3.60 17.36 0.60
CA SER A 99 -4.55 18.47 0.64
C SER A 99 -5.99 17.99 0.77
N GLN A 100 -6.90 18.91 1.12
CA GLN A 100 -8.34 18.60 1.16
C GLN A 100 -8.85 18.07 -0.18
N ARG A 101 -8.31 18.59 -1.29
CA ARG A 101 -8.64 18.14 -2.64
C ARG A 101 -8.16 16.70 -2.88
N ILE A 102 -6.93 16.37 -2.48
CA ILE A 102 -6.39 15.01 -2.56
C ILE A 102 -7.24 14.08 -1.71
N GLU A 103 -7.53 14.42 -0.45
CA GLU A 103 -8.38 13.61 0.43
C GLU A 103 -9.73 13.30 -0.20
N ALA A 104 -10.44 14.32 -0.69
CA ALA A 104 -11.74 14.15 -1.33
C ALA A 104 -11.67 13.26 -2.58
N SER A 105 -10.59 13.42 -3.38
CA SER A 105 -10.37 12.62 -4.59
C SER A 105 -10.13 11.14 -4.27
N TYR A 106 -9.37 10.84 -3.22
CA TYR A 106 -9.11 9.45 -2.81
C TYR A 106 -10.32 8.80 -2.12
N ARG A 107 -11.15 9.59 -1.42
CA ARG A 107 -12.44 9.10 -0.92
C ARG A 107 -13.37 8.70 -2.05
N ASN A 108 -13.40 9.49 -3.13
CA ASN A 108 -14.13 9.14 -4.35
C ASN A 108 -13.55 7.87 -5.00
N LEU A 109 -12.22 7.76 -5.08
CA LEU A 109 -11.52 6.58 -5.60
C LEU A 109 -11.80 5.33 -4.75
N HIS A 110 -11.91 5.48 -3.42
CA HIS A 110 -12.32 4.42 -2.51
C HIS A 110 -13.77 3.96 -2.78
N SER A 111 -14.69 4.90 -2.96
CA SER A 111 -16.08 4.58 -3.32
C SER A 111 -16.19 3.87 -4.67
N ALA A 112 -15.26 4.14 -5.60
CA ALA A 112 -15.13 3.44 -6.88
C ALA A 112 -14.43 2.06 -6.76
N GLY A 113 -13.96 1.66 -5.56
CA GLY A 113 -13.35 0.35 -5.32
C GLY A 113 -11.85 0.26 -5.63
N HIS A 114 -11.16 1.39 -5.82
CA HIS A 114 -9.75 1.43 -6.20
C HIS A 114 -8.80 1.97 -5.13
N ALA A 115 -9.30 2.61 -4.08
CA ALA A 115 -8.47 2.97 -2.93
C ALA A 115 -8.89 2.15 -1.71
N HIS A 116 -7.91 1.70 -0.94
CA HIS A 116 -8.11 0.78 0.17
C HIS A 116 -7.28 1.17 1.38
N SER A 117 -7.75 0.76 2.55
CA SER A 117 -7.04 0.95 3.82
C SER A 117 -6.89 -0.35 4.58
N ILE A 118 -5.85 -0.42 5.40
CA ILE A 118 -5.66 -1.43 6.45
C ILE A 118 -5.58 -0.68 7.77
N GLU A 119 -6.44 -1.04 8.70
CA GLU A 119 -6.56 -0.40 10.00
C GLU A 119 -6.03 -1.29 11.13
N CYS A 120 -5.38 -0.69 12.12
CA CYS A 120 -5.03 -1.34 13.38
C CYS A 120 -5.78 -0.70 14.54
N TRP A 121 -6.52 -1.51 15.26
CA TRP A 121 -7.37 -1.13 16.38
C TRP A 121 -6.83 -1.68 17.69
N ARG A 122 -6.93 -0.90 18.75
CA ARG A 122 -6.70 -1.34 20.13
C ARG A 122 -7.79 -0.75 21.01
N ASP A 123 -8.47 -1.62 21.78
CA ASP A 123 -9.56 -1.22 22.67
C ASP A 123 -10.64 -0.38 21.95
N GLY A 124 -10.98 -0.78 20.73
CA GLY A 124 -11.97 -0.10 19.87
C GLY A 124 -11.49 1.24 19.27
N GLN A 125 -10.25 1.64 19.51
CA GLN A 125 -9.70 2.88 18.97
C GLN A 125 -8.78 2.61 17.78
N LEU A 126 -8.88 3.44 16.75
CA LEU A 126 -7.98 3.43 15.58
C LEU A 126 -6.62 4.00 15.98
N VAL A 127 -5.61 3.11 16.11
CA VAL A 127 -4.28 3.47 16.62
C VAL A 127 -3.17 3.40 15.57
N GLY A 128 -3.47 2.95 14.38
CA GLY A 128 -2.55 2.92 13.25
C GLY A 128 -3.23 2.42 11.99
N GLY A 129 -2.57 2.57 10.88
CA GLY A 129 -3.09 2.12 9.59
C GLY A 129 -2.30 2.71 8.44
N LEU A 130 -2.71 2.30 7.25
CA LEU A 130 -2.21 2.80 5.98
C LEU A 130 -3.35 2.84 4.97
N TYR A 131 -3.17 3.63 3.92
CA TYR A 131 -4.03 3.57 2.73
C TYR A 131 -3.21 3.58 1.45
N GLY A 132 -3.84 3.20 0.36
CA GLY A 132 -3.22 3.21 -0.96
C GLY A 132 -4.21 2.91 -2.08
N VAL A 133 -3.69 2.86 -3.29
CA VAL A 133 -4.43 2.63 -4.53
C VAL A 133 -4.09 1.26 -5.09
N GLY A 134 -5.13 0.44 -5.35
CA GLY A 134 -5.03 -0.89 -5.93
C GLY A 134 -5.57 -0.93 -7.36
N PHE A 135 -4.84 -1.56 -8.26
CA PHE A 135 -5.26 -1.86 -9.63
C PHE A 135 -4.44 -3.03 -10.19
N ASP A 136 -5.07 -3.89 -10.98
CA ASP A 136 -4.42 -5.09 -11.52
C ASP A 136 -3.67 -5.88 -10.41
N ALA A 137 -2.40 -6.20 -10.58
CA ALA A 137 -1.58 -6.82 -9.55
C ALA A 137 -0.64 -5.81 -8.83
N VAL A 138 -1.04 -4.54 -8.73
CA VAL A 138 -0.28 -3.43 -8.13
C VAL A 138 -1.02 -2.86 -6.94
N PHE A 139 -0.28 -2.53 -5.88
CA PHE A 139 -0.73 -1.67 -4.81
C PHE A 139 0.27 -0.53 -4.60
N CYS A 140 -0.20 0.72 -4.68
CA CYS A 140 0.57 1.91 -4.39
C CYS A 140 0.22 2.36 -2.96
N GLY A 141 1.13 2.09 -2.00
CA GLY A 141 0.98 2.54 -0.62
C GLY A 141 1.23 4.04 -0.53
N GLU A 142 0.24 4.83 -0.14
CA GLU A 142 0.30 6.28 -0.17
C GLU A 142 0.85 6.88 1.13
N SER A 143 0.24 6.52 2.23
CA SER A 143 0.64 7.03 3.52
C SER A 143 0.27 6.06 4.65
N MET A 144 0.93 6.21 5.78
CA MET A 144 0.64 5.47 7.00
C MET A 144 0.79 6.36 8.23
N PHE A 145 0.07 6.01 9.29
CA PHE A 145 0.18 6.67 10.58
C PHE A 145 0.29 5.63 11.71
N SER A 146 0.83 6.06 12.85
CA SER A 146 1.00 5.19 14.03
C SER A 146 0.86 6.01 15.31
N ARG A 147 -0.17 5.74 16.10
CA ARG A 147 -0.39 6.31 17.44
C ARG A 147 0.04 5.35 18.55
N ALA A 148 0.23 4.08 18.21
CA ALA A 148 0.74 3.05 19.11
C ALA A 148 1.97 2.38 18.51
N THR A 149 2.92 1.96 19.33
CA THR A 149 4.14 1.28 18.89
C THR A 149 3.81 0.10 17.98
N ASP A 150 4.49 0.02 16.83
CA ASP A 150 4.37 -0.99 15.79
C ASP A 150 3.03 -1.04 15.03
N ALA A 151 2.03 -0.20 15.32
CA ALA A 151 0.72 -0.28 14.66
C ALA A 151 0.80 -0.14 13.14
N SER A 152 1.55 0.83 12.60
CA SER A 152 1.75 0.96 11.14
C SER A 152 2.52 -0.22 10.53
N LYS A 153 3.49 -0.80 11.27
CA LYS A 153 4.23 -1.98 10.81
C LYS A 153 3.34 -3.22 10.78
N VAL A 154 2.43 -3.36 11.75
CA VAL A 154 1.43 -4.43 11.75
C VAL A 154 0.49 -4.27 10.56
N ALA A 155 -0.02 -3.05 10.29
CA ALA A 155 -0.84 -2.78 9.11
C ALA A 155 -0.10 -3.17 7.80
N LEU A 156 1.18 -2.79 7.68
CA LEU A 156 1.98 -3.13 6.50
C LEU A 156 2.24 -4.64 6.38
N ALA A 157 2.49 -5.34 7.51
CA ALA A 157 2.66 -6.80 7.53
C ALA A 157 1.39 -7.52 7.02
N TRP A 158 0.21 -7.07 7.45
CA TRP A 158 -1.06 -7.59 6.97
C TRP A 158 -1.31 -7.28 5.49
N LEU A 159 -0.97 -6.07 5.04
CA LEU A 159 -1.03 -5.71 3.61
C LEU A 159 -0.16 -6.66 2.78
N VAL A 160 1.11 -6.86 3.15
CA VAL A 160 2.03 -7.74 2.42
C VAL A 160 1.52 -9.17 2.40
N ALA A 161 1.02 -9.70 3.52
CA ALA A 161 0.45 -11.04 3.57
C ALA A 161 -0.80 -11.17 2.67
N ALA A 162 -1.70 -10.17 2.68
CA ALA A 162 -2.87 -10.14 1.81
C ALA A 162 -2.46 -10.05 0.33
N MET A 163 -1.49 -9.19 0.00
CA MET A 163 -0.97 -9.07 -1.37
C MET A 163 -0.38 -10.38 -1.88
N ARG A 164 0.44 -11.08 -1.07
CA ARG A 164 0.98 -12.41 -1.42
C ARG A 164 -0.15 -13.40 -1.67
N ARG A 165 -1.12 -13.47 -0.75
CA ARG A 165 -2.26 -14.37 -0.85
C ARG A 165 -3.13 -14.10 -2.06
N GLY A 166 -3.27 -12.82 -2.45
CA GLY A 166 -4.05 -12.39 -3.61
C GLY A 166 -3.31 -12.46 -4.95
N GLY A 167 -2.05 -12.91 -4.98
CA GLY A 167 -1.27 -12.94 -6.22
C GLY A 167 -0.87 -11.55 -6.74
N MET A 168 -0.91 -10.51 -5.89
CA MET A 168 -0.41 -9.19 -6.24
C MET A 168 1.12 -9.22 -6.38
N ARG A 169 1.66 -8.38 -7.26
CA ARG A 169 3.06 -8.49 -7.70
C ARG A 169 3.93 -7.28 -7.39
N LEU A 170 3.35 -6.10 -7.19
CA LEU A 170 4.11 -4.88 -6.98
C LEU A 170 3.52 -4.06 -5.82
N LEU A 171 4.31 -3.82 -4.78
CA LEU A 171 4.05 -2.83 -3.74
C LEU A 171 4.95 -1.63 -3.97
N ASP A 172 4.36 -0.55 -4.46
CA ASP A 172 5.00 0.74 -4.68
C ASP A 172 4.91 1.59 -3.40
N CYS A 173 6.03 2.17 -2.99
CA CYS A 173 6.15 3.03 -1.80
C CYS A 173 6.61 4.45 -2.15
N GLN A 174 6.63 4.84 -3.42
CA GLN A 174 7.04 6.12 -4.01
C GLN A 174 8.47 6.54 -3.62
N PHE A 175 8.71 6.92 -2.37
CA PHE A 175 10.01 7.37 -1.86
C PHE A 175 10.52 6.49 -0.75
N ILE A 176 11.84 6.27 -0.75
CA ILE A 176 12.48 5.51 0.33
C ILE A 176 12.56 6.37 1.61
N THR A 177 12.23 5.76 2.72
CA THR A 177 12.42 6.34 4.05
C THR A 177 13.20 5.36 4.93
N PRO A 178 13.90 5.80 5.99
CA PRO A 178 14.56 4.89 6.92
C PRO A 178 13.60 3.84 7.50
N HIS A 179 12.35 4.22 7.74
CA HIS A 179 11.31 3.31 8.23
C HIS A 179 11.01 2.20 7.21
N LEU A 180 10.75 2.55 5.95
CA LEU A 180 10.47 1.58 4.88
C LEU A 180 11.69 0.71 4.57
N ALA A 181 12.90 1.29 4.56
CA ALA A 181 14.14 0.54 4.39
C ALA A 181 14.33 -0.51 5.49
N SER A 182 13.99 -0.19 6.75
CA SER A 182 14.04 -1.15 7.86
C SER A 182 13.07 -2.32 7.73
N LEU A 183 12.06 -2.20 6.86
CA LEU A 183 11.05 -3.22 6.55
C LEU A 183 11.33 -3.96 5.23
N GLY A 184 12.48 -3.68 4.59
CA GLY A 184 12.90 -4.37 3.36
C GLY A 184 12.62 -3.61 2.07
N ALA A 185 12.13 -2.36 2.13
CA ALA A 185 11.99 -1.55 0.93
C ALA A 185 13.35 -1.21 0.31
N ILE A 186 13.38 -1.17 -1.00
CA ILE A 186 14.56 -0.82 -1.80
C ILE A 186 14.24 0.30 -2.77
N GLU A 187 15.27 1.05 -3.13
CA GLU A 187 15.14 2.09 -4.14
C GLU A 187 15.69 1.60 -5.49
N ILE A 188 14.91 1.78 -6.55
CA ILE A 188 15.24 1.37 -7.90
C ILE A 188 15.17 2.56 -8.87
N THR A 189 15.76 2.42 -10.06
CA THR A 189 15.64 3.43 -11.11
C THR A 189 14.22 3.46 -11.69
N GLN A 190 13.79 4.62 -12.19
CA GLN A 190 12.50 4.79 -12.87
C GLN A 190 12.28 3.75 -13.98
N ASN A 191 13.29 3.52 -14.82
CA ASN A 191 13.19 2.55 -15.91
C ASN A 191 12.90 1.13 -15.40
N ARG A 192 13.53 0.72 -14.29
CA ARG A 192 13.27 -0.59 -13.67
C ARG A 192 11.86 -0.64 -13.08
N TYR A 193 11.45 0.42 -12.38
CA TYR A 193 10.11 0.54 -11.83
C TYR A 193 9.04 0.42 -12.92
N LEU A 194 9.16 1.17 -14.03
CA LEU A 194 8.19 1.12 -15.12
C LEU A 194 8.11 -0.25 -15.81
N LYS A 195 9.22 -1.02 -15.86
CA LYS A 195 9.19 -2.41 -16.32
C LYS A 195 8.37 -3.31 -15.39
N LEU A 196 8.59 -3.20 -14.08
CA LEU A 196 7.84 -3.96 -13.07
C LEU A 196 6.36 -3.57 -13.07
N LEU A 197 6.06 -2.27 -13.14
CA LEU A 197 4.70 -1.75 -13.21
C LEU A 197 3.94 -2.32 -14.41
N ARG A 198 4.53 -2.28 -15.60
CA ARG A 198 3.92 -2.85 -16.81
C ARG A 198 3.74 -4.35 -16.72
N ALA A 199 4.71 -5.07 -16.13
CA ALA A 199 4.59 -6.51 -15.92
C ALA A 199 3.45 -6.84 -14.95
N ALA A 200 3.28 -6.06 -13.88
CA ALA A 200 2.22 -6.26 -12.90
C ALA A 200 0.81 -5.87 -13.41
N GLN A 201 0.72 -5.07 -14.47
CA GLN A 201 -0.56 -4.70 -15.12
C GLN A 201 -1.01 -5.71 -16.19
N ARG A 202 -0.16 -6.66 -16.59
CA ARG A 202 -0.55 -7.69 -17.54
C ARG A 202 -1.23 -8.83 -16.81
N PRO A 203 -2.28 -9.44 -17.39
CA PRO A 203 -2.79 -10.71 -16.88
C PRO A 203 -1.64 -11.72 -16.79
N ALA A 204 -1.70 -12.63 -15.82
CA ALA A 204 -0.81 -13.78 -15.82
C ALA A 204 -1.13 -14.62 -17.09
N LEU A 205 -0.25 -14.58 -18.07
CA LEU A 205 -0.34 -15.48 -19.21
C LEU A 205 0.20 -16.83 -18.76
N ASP A 206 -0.59 -17.88 -18.95
CA ASP A 206 -0.14 -19.26 -18.79
C ASP A 206 1.15 -19.47 -19.60
N GLY A 207 2.21 -19.75 -18.92
CA GLY A 207 3.45 -20.33 -19.38
C GLY A 207 4.01 -19.85 -20.71
N ALA A 208 4.85 -18.81 -20.74
CA ALA A 208 6.02 -18.75 -21.61
C ALA A 208 6.92 -17.56 -21.28
N ASP A 209 8.20 -17.86 -21.31
CA ASP A 209 9.39 -17.02 -21.36
C ASP A 209 9.95 -16.49 -20.04
N GLY A 210 10.74 -17.41 -19.47
CA GLY A 210 11.85 -17.06 -18.62
C GLY A 210 12.94 -16.33 -19.40
N ALA A 211 13.50 -15.34 -18.79
CA ALA A 211 14.92 -15.01 -18.78
C ALA A 211 15.10 -13.59 -18.27
N GLY A 212 15.53 -13.47 -17.08
CA GLY A 212 15.92 -12.21 -16.44
C GLY A 212 16.16 -12.43 -14.95
N ALA A 213 17.34 -12.92 -14.59
CA ALA A 213 17.73 -13.14 -13.21
C ALA A 213 17.59 -11.87 -12.38
N GLY A 214 16.90 -11.98 -11.24
CA GLY A 214 16.93 -10.99 -10.19
C GLY A 214 15.61 -10.29 -9.89
N LEU A 215 14.93 -10.74 -8.87
CA LEU A 215 13.59 -10.44 -8.34
C LEU A 215 12.48 -11.15 -9.12
N ALA A 216 12.32 -12.43 -8.82
CA ALA A 216 11.16 -13.20 -9.26
C ALA A 216 9.90 -12.57 -8.62
N VAL A 217 9.03 -12.03 -9.45
CA VAL A 217 7.66 -11.74 -9.06
C VAL A 217 6.98 -13.10 -8.99
N ALA A 218 6.49 -13.52 -7.83
CA ALA A 218 5.81 -14.79 -7.66
C ALA A 218 4.69 -14.91 -8.70
N ALA A 219 4.84 -15.88 -9.62
CA ALA A 219 3.83 -16.20 -10.63
C ALA A 219 2.75 -17.04 -9.95
N GLY A 220 1.62 -16.40 -9.61
CA GLY A 220 0.38 -17.11 -9.32
C GLY A 220 -0.36 -17.34 -10.63
N ASP A 221 -0.78 -18.57 -10.89
CA ASP A 221 -1.55 -18.97 -12.07
C ASP A 221 -3.01 -18.47 -11.92
N GLY A 222 -3.24 -17.16 -12.05
CA GLY A 222 -4.56 -16.58 -11.95
C GLY A 222 -4.54 -15.04 -11.95
N GLU A 223 -5.71 -14.43 -12.17
CA GLU A 223 -5.90 -13.00 -12.01
C GLU A 223 -5.71 -12.62 -10.53
N ALA A 224 -4.94 -11.55 -10.26
CA ALA A 224 -4.72 -11.09 -8.91
C ALA A 224 -6.03 -10.62 -8.27
N LEU A 225 -6.29 -11.05 -7.02
CA LEU A 225 -7.45 -10.59 -6.28
C LEU A 225 -7.26 -9.11 -5.87
N ALA A 226 -8.30 -8.31 -6.01
CA ALA A 226 -8.32 -6.99 -5.40
C ALA A 226 -8.11 -7.10 -3.88
N LEU A 227 -7.52 -6.08 -3.25
CA LEU A 227 -7.10 -6.13 -1.85
C LEU A 227 -8.19 -6.61 -0.89
N PRO A 228 -9.47 -6.18 -0.98
CA PRO A 228 -10.51 -6.69 -0.07
C PRO A 228 -10.74 -8.19 -0.21
N GLY A 229 -10.73 -8.71 -1.44
CA GLY A 229 -10.85 -10.14 -1.70
C GLY A 229 -9.65 -10.94 -1.19
N ALA A 230 -8.44 -10.43 -1.43
CA ALA A 230 -7.19 -11.02 -0.94
C ALA A 230 -7.13 -11.03 0.61
N TYR A 231 -7.57 -9.97 1.25
CA TYR A 231 -7.68 -9.88 2.70
C TYR A 231 -8.71 -10.87 3.27
N GLY A 232 -9.88 -10.98 2.64
CA GLY A 232 -10.91 -11.95 3.00
C GLY A 232 -10.42 -13.39 2.89
N ALA A 233 -9.72 -13.73 1.80
CA ALA A 233 -9.11 -15.04 1.61
C ALA A 233 -8.06 -15.34 2.69
N LEU A 234 -7.21 -14.36 3.04
CA LEU A 234 -6.21 -14.48 4.09
C LEU A 234 -6.85 -14.76 5.46
N LEU A 235 -7.98 -14.10 5.79
CA LEU A 235 -8.73 -14.37 7.00
C LEU A 235 -9.35 -15.77 7.01
N GLY A 236 -9.86 -16.24 5.85
CA GLY A 236 -10.37 -17.59 5.70
C GLY A 236 -9.28 -18.64 5.95
N ASP A 237 -8.10 -18.46 5.41
CA ASP A 237 -6.96 -19.35 5.64
C ASP A 237 -6.52 -19.35 7.12
N ALA A 238 -6.47 -18.19 7.77
CA ALA A 238 -6.16 -18.07 9.19
C ALA A 238 -7.19 -18.79 10.07
N ALA A 239 -8.47 -18.74 9.71
CA ALA A 239 -9.54 -19.45 10.41
C ALA A 239 -9.44 -20.96 10.20
N ALA A 240 -9.15 -21.41 8.98
CA ALA A 240 -8.97 -22.83 8.63
C ALA A 240 -7.74 -23.47 9.31
N ALA A 241 -6.71 -22.68 9.59
CA ALA A 241 -5.49 -23.13 10.29
C ALA A 241 -5.72 -23.52 11.76
N GLY A 242 -6.93 -23.35 12.29
CA GLY A 242 -7.40 -23.85 13.56
C GLY A 242 -7.40 -22.81 14.70
N SER A 243 -8.26 -23.05 15.66
CA SER A 243 -8.55 -22.17 16.80
C SER A 243 -7.39 -21.92 17.78
N SER A 244 -6.26 -22.61 17.61
CA SER A 244 -5.05 -22.43 18.42
C SER A 244 -4.12 -21.31 17.92
N SER A 245 -4.32 -20.81 16.69
CA SER A 245 -3.51 -19.75 16.10
C SER A 245 -4.34 -18.47 15.99
N SER A 246 -3.95 -17.42 16.72
CA SER A 246 -4.51 -16.09 16.43
C SER A 246 -4.25 -15.72 14.97
N PRO A 247 -5.11 -14.94 14.30
CA PRO A 247 -4.84 -14.46 12.93
C PRO A 247 -3.44 -13.84 12.80
N GLY A 248 -2.98 -13.10 13.80
CA GLY A 248 -1.64 -12.51 13.83
C GLY A 248 -0.50 -13.54 13.87
N ASN A 249 -0.71 -14.71 14.49
CA ASN A 249 0.26 -15.80 14.46
C ASN A 249 0.38 -16.39 13.05
N PHE A 250 -0.76 -16.62 12.41
CA PHE A 250 -0.80 -17.07 11.01
C PHE A 250 -0.06 -16.08 10.07
N ILE A 251 -0.31 -14.78 10.23
CA ILE A 251 0.39 -13.74 9.47
C ILE A 251 1.91 -13.80 9.71
N ALA A 252 2.35 -13.91 10.96
CA ALA A 252 3.78 -14.01 11.27
C ALA A 252 4.41 -15.26 10.62
N GLN A 253 3.72 -16.37 10.56
CA GLN A 253 4.19 -17.60 9.90
C GLN A 253 4.24 -17.43 8.38
N SER A 254 3.18 -16.92 7.76
CA SER A 254 3.11 -16.71 6.30
C SER A 254 4.20 -15.78 5.77
N LEU A 255 4.65 -14.81 6.59
CA LEU A 255 5.71 -13.87 6.22
C LEU A 255 7.12 -14.45 6.44
N THR A 256 7.29 -15.52 7.21
CA THR A 256 8.59 -16.18 7.45
C THR A 256 8.84 -17.37 6.52
N GLN A 257 7.80 -17.89 5.88
CA GLN A 257 7.91 -18.98 4.89
C GLN A 257 8.23 -18.37 3.52
N THR A 258 9.50 -18.00 3.31
CA THR A 258 10.06 -17.80 1.97
C THR A 258 10.61 -19.14 1.53
N SER A 259 9.95 -19.76 0.56
CA SER A 259 10.44 -20.97 -0.12
C SER A 259 11.62 -20.63 -1.01
#